data_0668d5e530068e1a76c2b1483895180e
#
_entry.id   0668d5e530068e1a76c2b1483895180e
#
_cell.length_a   1.000
_cell.length_b   1.000
_cell.length_c   1.000
_cell.angle_alpha   90.00
_cell.angle_beta   90.00
_cell.angle_gamma   90.00
#
_symmetry.space_group_name_H-M   'P 1'
#
loop_
_entity.id
_entity.type
_entity.pdbx_description
1 polymer ?
#
loop_
_entity_poly.entity_id
_entity_poly.type
_entity_poly.pdbx_seq_one_letter_code
_entity_poly.pdbx_strand_id
1 'polypeptide(L)'
;MTHKYRSIFISDVHLGTKDVRNDCLLNFITTVEAEYIYLVGDIVDFWKMKKSWHWPEINNEIIQQLLGKIRNGAKVTYIPGNHDERLRDYIDCNFNDVIIREDAIHTTKENKKLLLIHGDEFDSVVMTNKWLVHLGDWLYDYIVVLNRHYNYIRRKLGFPYWSLSHYLKMHTWKAVQYIANFENAVIHEAKRRGVDGVVCGHIHHPAMKQIDGVMYANTGDWVENCTAIVENNNGQLEVLHWANVQEVSNQQLPEVIAAAKEAA
;
A
#
# COMPACT_ATOMS: atom_id res chain seq x y z
N MET A 1 -20.57 -2.69 -6.47
CA MET A 1 -20.25 -1.78 -7.60
C MET A 1 -18.79 -1.98 -7.96
N THR A 2 -18.42 -1.96 -9.24
CA THR A 2 -17.02 -2.09 -9.67
C THR A 2 -16.45 -0.70 -9.91
N HIS A 3 -15.32 -0.39 -9.28
CA HIS A 3 -14.58 0.87 -9.49
C HIS A 3 -13.54 0.66 -10.59
N LYS A 4 -13.50 1.54 -11.58
CA LYS A 4 -12.58 1.42 -12.72
C LYS A 4 -11.57 2.56 -12.73
N TYR A 5 -10.30 2.18 -12.67
CA TYR A 5 -9.15 3.09 -12.75
C TYR A 5 -8.29 2.76 -13.96
N ARG A 6 -7.45 3.69 -14.39
CA ARG A 6 -6.41 3.42 -15.38
C ARG A 6 -5.26 2.66 -14.74
N SER A 7 -4.81 3.09 -13.56
CA SER A 7 -3.70 2.46 -12.83
C SER A 7 -3.98 2.40 -11.34
N ILE A 8 -3.50 1.34 -10.68
CA ILE A 8 -3.48 1.22 -9.22
C ILE A 8 -2.06 0.89 -8.75
N PHE A 9 -1.66 1.49 -7.64
CA PHE A 9 -0.37 1.30 -7.00
C PHE A 9 -0.62 0.91 -5.54
N ILE A 10 -0.15 -0.26 -5.14
CA ILE A 10 -0.26 -0.80 -3.78
C ILE A 10 1.10 -1.26 -3.30
N SER A 11 1.40 -1.06 -2.02
CA SER A 11 2.60 -1.55 -1.35
C SER A 11 2.30 -2.00 0.07
N ASP A 12 3.30 -2.49 0.76
CA ASP A 12 3.27 -2.74 2.21
C ASP A 12 2.04 -3.55 2.64
N VAL A 13 1.79 -4.63 1.90
CA VAL A 13 0.68 -5.56 2.14
C VAL A 13 1.05 -6.53 3.26
N HIS A 14 2.29 -7.06 3.24
CA HIS A 14 2.83 -8.01 4.20
C HIS A 14 2.02 -9.30 4.33
N LEU A 15 1.57 -9.89 3.19
CA LEU A 15 0.94 -11.21 3.20
C LEU A 15 1.86 -12.21 3.90
N GLY A 16 1.28 -13.05 4.75
CA GLY A 16 2.04 -13.97 5.58
C GLY A 16 2.22 -13.49 7.02
N THR A 17 1.66 -12.32 7.38
CA THR A 17 1.58 -11.83 8.76
C THR A 17 0.14 -11.87 9.28
N LYS A 18 -0.01 -11.76 10.62
CA LYS A 18 -1.33 -11.73 11.28
C LYS A 18 -1.96 -10.34 11.30
N ASP A 19 -1.19 -9.33 10.92
CA ASP A 19 -1.56 -7.93 11.10
C ASP A 19 -2.20 -7.32 9.84
N VAL A 20 -2.14 -8.06 8.71
CA VAL A 20 -2.76 -7.65 7.44
C VAL A 20 -4.27 -7.60 7.57
N ARG A 21 -4.87 -6.56 7.03
CA ARG A 21 -6.31 -6.46 6.87
C ARG A 21 -6.76 -7.14 5.57
N ASN A 22 -6.61 -8.46 5.56
CA ASN A 22 -6.84 -9.31 4.38
C ASN A 22 -8.25 -9.16 3.79
N ASP A 23 -9.27 -9.04 4.63
CA ASP A 23 -10.66 -8.80 4.23
C ASP A 23 -10.83 -7.48 3.47
N CYS A 24 -10.16 -6.43 3.93
CA CYS A 24 -10.15 -5.12 3.29
C CYS A 24 -9.45 -5.18 1.92
N LEU A 25 -8.27 -5.84 1.87
CA LEU A 25 -7.51 -6.01 0.64
C LEU A 25 -8.25 -6.89 -0.38
N LEU A 26 -8.81 -8.02 0.05
CA LEU A 26 -9.59 -8.89 -0.82
C LEU A 26 -10.78 -8.15 -1.43
N ASN A 27 -11.50 -7.38 -0.61
CA ASN A 27 -12.61 -6.58 -1.09
C ASN A 27 -12.14 -5.54 -2.11
N PHE A 28 -11.03 -4.84 -1.86
CA PHE A 28 -10.42 -3.89 -2.80
C PHE A 28 -10.09 -4.57 -4.13
N ILE A 29 -9.30 -5.63 -4.09
CA ILE A 29 -8.85 -6.31 -5.30
C ILE A 29 -10.04 -6.90 -6.08
N THR A 30 -11.09 -7.36 -5.39
CA THR A 30 -12.28 -7.90 -6.06
C THR A 30 -13.11 -6.83 -6.74
N THR A 31 -13.22 -5.65 -6.15
CA THR A 31 -14.14 -4.59 -6.61
C THR A 31 -13.49 -3.53 -7.50
N VAL A 32 -12.15 -3.46 -7.53
CA VAL A 32 -11.41 -2.49 -8.34
C VAL A 32 -10.88 -3.13 -9.61
N GLU A 33 -11.08 -2.49 -10.75
CA GLU A 33 -10.52 -2.86 -12.07
C GLU A 33 -9.53 -1.80 -12.53
N ALA A 34 -8.40 -2.24 -13.12
CA ALA A 34 -7.40 -1.33 -13.67
C ALA A 34 -6.67 -1.94 -14.87
N GLU A 35 -6.20 -1.08 -15.79
CA GLU A 35 -5.34 -1.49 -16.90
C GLU A 35 -3.93 -1.82 -16.44
N TYR A 36 -3.39 -1.03 -15.49
CA TYR A 36 -2.07 -1.21 -14.90
C TYR A 36 -2.17 -1.44 -13.40
N ILE A 37 -1.50 -2.47 -12.90
CA ILE A 37 -1.43 -2.81 -11.49
C ILE A 37 0.05 -2.85 -11.09
N TYR A 38 0.44 -2.01 -10.15
CA TYR A 38 1.79 -1.96 -9.62
C TYR A 38 1.81 -2.42 -8.17
N LEU A 39 2.58 -3.49 -7.93
CA LEU A 39 2.87 -4.03 -6.61
C LEU A 39 4.23 -3.46 -6.19
N VAL A 40 4.21 -2.43 -5.34
CA VAL A 40 5.37 -1.57 -5.07
C VAL A 40 6.05 -1.95 -3.76
N GLY A 41 6.46 -3.21 -3.66
CA GLY A 41 7.25 -3.78 -2.58
C GLY A 41 6.46 -4.20 -1.34
N ASP A 42 7.07 -5.10 -0.60
CA ASP A 42 6.55 -5.64 0.67
C ASP A 42 5.14 -6.24 0.54
N ILE A 43 4.91 -6.93 -0.58
CA ILE A 43 3.63 -7.61 -0.84
C ILE A 43 3.56 -8.92 -0.04
N VAL A 44 4.67 -9.67 0.01
CA VAL A 44 4.77 -10.91 0.79
C VAL A 44 5.88 -10.76 1.84
N ASP A 45 5.56 -10.99 3.10
CA ASP A 45 6.52 -10.87 4.19
C ASP A 45 7.29 -12.18 4.42
N PHE A 46 8.32 -12.41 3.62
CA PHE A 46 9.19 -13.59 3.78
C PHE A 46 9.99 -13.55 5.10
N TRP A 47 10.27 -12.38 5.67
CA TRP A 47 10.99 -12.29 6.93
C TRP A 47 10.16 -12.79 8.11
N LYS A 48 8.90 -12.42 8.20
CA LYS A 48 7.97 -12.91 9.24
C LYS A 48 7.64 -14.38 9.02
N MET A 49 7.36 -14.80 7.79
CA MET A 49 7.06 -16.19 7.44
C MET A 49 8.22 -17.14 7.75
N LYS A 50 9.49 -16.71 7.60
CA LYS A 50 10.66 -17.49 7.99
C LYS A 50 10.73 -17.74 9.49
N LYS A 51 10.25 -16.80 10.31
CA LYS A 51 10.22 -16.93 11.78
C LYS A 51 9.00 -17.74 12.24
N SER A 52 7.85 -17.53 11.62
CA SER A 52 6.59 -18.17 11.96
C SER A 52 5.69 -18.24 10.74
N TRP A 53 5.47 -19.44 10.24
CA TRP A 53 4.61 -19.64 9.09
C TRP A 53 3.17 -19.24 9.40
N HIS A 54 2.63 -18.31 8.63
CA HIS A 54 1.25 -17.89 8.70
C HIS A 54 0.73 -17.62 7.28
N TRP A 55 -0.13 -18.49 6.78
CA TRP A 55 -0.69 -18.34 5.44
C TRP A 55 -2.15 -18.77 5.45
N PRO A 56 -3.07 -17.88 5.86
CA PRO A 56 -4.51 -18.16 5.86
C PRO A 56 -5.04 -18.28 4.42
N GLU A 57 -6.15 -18.97 4.25
CA GLU A 57 -6.74 -19.26 2.94
C GLU A 57 -7.09 -17.99 2.15
N ILE A 58 -7.50 -16.93 2.81
CA ILE A 58 -7.79 -15.63 2.20
C ILE A 58 -6.60 -15.06 1.40
N ASN A 59 -5.35 -15.39 1.77
CA ASN A 59 -4.18 -15.00 0.97
C ASN A 59 -4.19 -15.66 -0.41
N ASN A 60 -4.65 -16.91 -0.49
CA ASN A 60 -4.80 -17.59 -1.78
C ASN A 60 -5.90 -16.93 -2.63
N GLU A 61 -6.99 -16.51 -2.00
CA GLU A 61 -8.07 -15.81 -2.69
C GLU A 61 -7.58 -14.48 -3.27
N ILE A 62 -6.81 -13.70 -2.50
CA ILE A 62 -6.20 -12.44 -2.95
C ILE A 62 -5.32 -12.68 -4.19
N ILE A 63 -4.44 -13.69 -4.15
CA ILE A 63 -3.57 -14.03 -5.28
C ILE A 63 -4.40 -14.47 -6.48
N GLN A 64 -5.42 -15.30 -6.28
CA GLN A 64 -6.30 -15.76 -7.37
C GLN A 64 -7.04 -14.60 -8.04
N GLN A 65 -7.50 -13.61 -7.26
CA GLN A 65 -8.14 -12.40 -7.80
C GLN A 65 -7.14 -11.58 -8.65
N LEU A 66 -5.91 -11.40 -8.18
CA LEU A 66 -4.85 -10.73 -8.97
C LEU A 66 -4.56 -11.48 -10.27
N LEU A 67 -4.39 -12.80 -10.23
CA LEU A 67 -4.20 -13.63 -11.42
C LEU A 67 -5.41 -13.57 -12.36
N GLY A 68 -6.63 -13.47 -11.81
CA GLY A 68 -7.85 -13.26 -12.58
C GLY A 68 -7.82 -11.96 -13.37
N LYS A 69 -7.34 -10.85 -12.76
CA LYS A 69 -7.21 -9.56 -13.45
C LYS A 69 -6.18 -9.62 -14.59
N ILE A 70 -5.08 -10.33 -14.39
CA ILE A 70 -4.08 -10.55 -15.44
C ILE A 70 -4.71 -11.28 -16.64
N ARG A 71 -5.46 -12.35 -16.39
CA ARG A 71 -6.17 -13.09 -17.45
C ARG A 71 -7.19 -12.22 -18.21
N ASN A 72 -7.72 -11.21 -17.54
CA ASN A 72 -8.64 -10.22 -18.11
C ASN A 72 -7.91 -9.05 -18.78
N GLY A 73 -6.57 -9.10 -18.90
CA GLY A 73 -5.76 -8.15 -19.66
C GLY A 73 -5.08 -7.05 -18.85
N ALA A 74 -5.18 -7.07 -17.52
CA ALA A 74 -4.42 -6.14 -16.67
C ALA A 74 -2.91 -6.44 -16.74
N LYS A 75 -2.10 -5.37 -16.85
CA LYS A 75 -0.63 -5.46 -16.85
C LYS A 75 -0.12 -5.30 -15.44
N VAL A 76 0.54 -6.32 -14.91
CA VAL A 76 1.04 -6.33 -13.53
C VAL A 76 2.55 -6.21 -13.51
N THR A 77 3.04 -5.23 -12.76
CA THR A 77 4.47 -5.05 -12.47
C THR A 77 4.69 -5.20 -10.98
N TYR A 78 5.64 -6.04 -10.60
CA TYR A 78 6.06 -6.26 -9.23
C TYR A 78 7.43 -5.62 -9.00
N ILE A 79 7.54 -4.75 -8.04
CA ILE A 79 8.79 -4.12 -7.59
C ILE A 79 9.05 -4.66 -6.19
N PRO A 80 10.10 -5.46 -5.93
CA PRO A 80 10.35 -6.02 -4.61
C PRO A 80 10.79 -4.95 -3.59
N GLY A 81 10.29 -5.07 -2.36
CA GLY A 81 10.76 -4.33 -1.20
C GLY A 81 11.80 -5.13 -0.39
N ASN A 82 12.04 -4.70 0.85
CA ASN A 82 12.99 -5.39 1.73
C ASN A 82 12.42 -6.67 2.35
N HIS A 83 11.11 -6.77 2.61
CA HIS A 83 10.50 -7.99 3.14
C HIS A 83 10.37 -9.10 2.10
N ASP A 84 10.32 -8.75 0.84
CA ASP A 84 10.31 -9.68 -0.30
C ASP A 84 11.55 -9.54 -1.21
N GLU A 85 12.68 -9.10 -0.65
CA GLU A 85 13.97 -8.87 -1.31
C GLU A 85 14.48 -10.06 -2.15
N ARG A 86 14.11 -11.29 -1.77
CA ARG A 86 14.47 -12.50 -2.51
C ARG A 86 13.94 -12.52 -3.95
N LEU A 87 12.89 -11.75 -4.23
CA LEU A 87 12.38 -11.61 -5.59
C LEU A 87 13.29 -10.75 -6.47
N ARG A 88 14.27 -10.05 -5.88
CA ARG A 88 15.30 -9.30 -6.64
C ARG A 88 16.23 -10.22 -7.43
N ASP A 89 16.35 -11.50 -7.04
CA ASP A 89 17.07 -12.51 -7.80
C ASP A 89 16.39 -12.83 -9.16
N TYR A 90 15.15 -12.40 -9.34
CA TYR A 90 14.30 -12.66 -10.51
C TYR A 90 13.93 -11.39 -11.30
N ILE A 91 14.72 -10.34 -11.16
CA ILE A 91 14.54 -9.10 -11.94
C ILE A 91 14.54 -9.44 -13.44
N ASP A 92 13.65 -8.77 -14.20
CA ASP A 92 13.38 -8.98 -15.62
C ASP A 92 12.73 -10.34 -15.97
N CYS A 93 12.45 -11.19 -14.99
CA CYS A 93 11.63 -12.36 -15.22
C CYS A 93 10.16 -12.01 -15.38
N ASN A 94 9.47 -12.82 -16.20
CA ASN A 94 8.02 -12.76 -16.37
C ASN A 94 7.42 -14.05 -15.83
N PHE A 95 6.59 -13.94 -14.81
CA PHE A 95 5.85 -15.05 -14.22
C PHE A 95 4.37 -14.88 -14.52
N ASN A 96 3.88 -15.58 -15.56
CA ASN A 96 2.47 -15.58 -15.94
C ASN A 96 1.92 -14.14 -16.10
N ASP A 97 2.67 -13.31 -16.87
CA ASP A 97 2.39 -11.89 -17.15
C ASP A 97 2.55 -10.93 -15.96
N VAL A 98 3.12 -11.39 -14.85
CA VAL A 98 3.70 -10.53 -13.81
C VAL A 98 5.16 -10.29 -14.14
N ILE A 99 5.54 -9.04 -14.38
CA ILE A 99 6.92 -8.65 -14.67
C ILE A 99 7.57 -8.16 -13.39
N ILE A 100 8.69 -8.77 -12.99
CA ILE A 100 9.48 -8.30 -11.84
C ILE A 100 10.48 -7.26 -12.32
N ARG A 101 10.52 -6.11 -11.67
CA ARG A 101 11.43 -5.00 -11.96
C ARG A 101 12.06 -4.49 -10.67
N GLU A 102 13.28 -3.98 -10.74
CA GLU A 102 13.89 -3.26 -9.62
C GLU A 102 13.17 -1.93 -9.36
N ASP A 103 12.87 -1.22 -10.44
CA ASP A 103 12.03 -0.03 -10.49
C ASP A 103 11.23 0.01 -11.82
N ALA A 104 10.31 0.94 -11.94
CA ALA A 104 9.57 1.13 -13.18
C ALA A 104 9.26 2.62 -13.42
N ILE A 105 9.00 2.97 -14.67
CA ILE A 105 8.46 4.27 -15.03
C ILE A 105 7.02 4.08 -15.53
N HIS A 106 6.08 4.67 -14.82
CA HIS A 106 4.70 4.78 -15.27
C HIS A 106 4.49 6.09 -16.03
N THR A 107 3.89 6.02 -17.19
CA THR A 107 3.48 7.23 -17.93
C THR A 107 1.98 7.43 -17.75
N THR A 108 1.61 8.52 -17.08
CA THR A 108 0.20 8.87 -16.84
C THR A 108 -0.49 9.24 -18.15
N LYS A 109 -1.81 9.31 -18.14
CA LYS A 109 -2.59 9.77 -19.30
C LYS A 109 -2.24 11.20 -19.74
N GLU A 110 -1.76 12.02 -18.80
CA GLU A 110 -1.26 13.37 -19.07
C GLU A 110 0.20 13.41 -19.56
N ASN A 111 0.80 12.26 -19.88
CA ASN A 111 2.20 12.08 -20.29
C ASN A 111 3.22 12.46 -19.21
N LYS A 112 2.85 12.53 -17.93
CA LYS A 112 3.79 12.69 -16.83
C LYS A 112 4.46 11.35 -16.53
N LYS A 113 5.76 11.37 -16.30
CA LYS A 113 6.56 10.20 -15.95
C LYS A 113 6.67 10.08 -14.44
N LEU A 114 6.22 8.96 -13.89
CA LEU A 114 6.31 8.64 -12.46
C LEU A 114 7.31 7.52 -12.26
N LEU A 115 8.33 7.76 -11.44
CA LEU A 115 9.22 6.73 -10.96
C LEU A 115 8.48 5.88 -9.91
N LEU A 116 8.54 4.57 -10.07
CA LEU A 116 7.96 3.61 -9.12
C LEU A 116 9.11 2.86 -8.45
N ILE A 117 9.23 2.98 -7.14
CA ILE A 117 10.26 2.35 -6.31
C ILE A 117 9.66 1.98 -4.96
N HIS A 118 10.18 0.97 -4.29
CA HIS A 118 9.71 0.69 -2.93
C HIS A 118 10.20 1.75 -1.95
N GLY A 119 11.50 2.04 -1.95
CA GLY A 119 12.10 3.10 -1.16
C GLY A 119 13.03 2.63 -0.04
N ASP A 120 13.15 1.34 0.20
CA ASP A 120 14.05 0.76 1.22
C ASP A 120 15.54 1.06 0.97
N GLU A 121 15.92 1.30 -0.28
CA GLU A 121 17.28 1.70 -0.64
C GLU A 121 17.72 3.02 0.02
N PHE A 122 16.79 3.89 0.44
CA PHE A 122 17.09 5.16 1.08
C PHE A 122 17.31 5.05 2.60
N ASP A 123 17.05 3.92 3.23
CA ASP A 123 17.24 3.73 4.68
C ASP A 123 18.67 4.04 5.12
N SER A 124 19.66 3.67 4.33
CA SER A 124 21.08 3.94 4.65
C SER A 124 21.43 5.43 4.67
N VAL A 125 20.73 6.25 3.90
CA VAL A 125 20.91 7.70 3.80
C VAL A 125 20.12 8.41 4.89
N VAL A 126 18.96 7.90 5.25
CA VAL A 126 18.02 8.51 6.20
C VAL A 126 18.37 8.18 7.64
N MET A 127 18.97 7.02 7.89
CA MET A 127 19.29 6.54 9.23
C MET A 127 20.77 6.67 9.59
N THR A 128 21.08 7.57 10.49
CA THR A 128 22.43 7.74 11.05
C THR A 128 22.82 6.71 12.12
N ASN A 129 21.85 5.90 12.64
CA ASN A 129 22.09 4.95 13.74
C ASN A 129 21.31 3.64 13.58
N LYS A 130 21.96 2.57 13.10
CA LYS A 130 21.40 1.24 12.82
C LYS A 130 20.75 0.56 14.05
N TRP A 131 21.23 0.77 15.28
CA TRP A 131 20.65 0.14 16.48
C TRP A 131 19.27 0.70 16.85
N LEU A 132 18.97 1.96 16.48
CA LEU A 132 17.67 2.58 16.65
C LEU A 132 16.61 1.94 15.72
N VAL A 133 17.03 1.39 14.58
CA VAL A 133 16.16 0.66 13.64
C VAL A 133 15.59 -0.58 14.33
N HIS A 134 16.47 -1.45 14.87
CA HIS A 134 16.03 -2.69 15.51
C HIS A 134 15.18 -2.45 16.77
N LEU A 135 15.45 -1.38 17.51
CA LEU A 135 14.62 -0.97 18.64
C LEU A 135 13.26 -0.45 18.15
N GLY A 136 13.26 0.30 17.03
CA GLY A 136 12.06 0.80 16.39
C GLY A 136 11.15 -0.33 15.88
N ASP A 137 11.71 -1.31 15.18
CA ASP A 137 10.99 -2.48 14.67
C ASP A 137 10.35 -3.30 15.79
N TRP A 138 11.09 -3.57 16.89
CA TRP A 138 10.55 -4.29 18.04
C TRP A 138 9.43 -3.51 18.73
N LEU A 139 9.62 -2.21 18.92
CA LEU A 139 8.61 -1.34 19.52
C LEU A 139 7.39 -1.19 18.60
N TYR A 140 7.60 -1.11 17.31
CA TYR A 140 6.54 -1.06 16.31
C TYR A 140 5.68 -2.33 16.34
N ASP A 141 6.29 -3.51 16.30
CA ASP A 141 5.58 -4.79 16.40
C ASP A 141 4.70 -4.85 17.67
N TYR A 142 5.21 -4.35 18.80
CA TYR A 142 4.46 -4.30 20.04
C TYR A 142 3.29 -3.31 19.99
N ILE A 143 3.51 -2.15 19.40
CA ILE A 143 2.46 -1.12 19.22
C ILE A 143 1.36 -1.62 18.28
N VAL A 144 1.71 -2.33 17.19
CA VAL A 144 0.72 -2.92 16.27
C VAL A 144 -0.15 -3.96 16.97
N VAL A 145 0.43 -4.80 17.84
CA VAL A 145 -0.33 -5.76 18.64
C VAL A 145 -1.29 -5.04 19.60
N LEU A 146 -0.84 -4.00 20.28
CA LEU A 146 -1.69 -3.17 21.13
C LEU A 146 -2.80 -2.50 20.34
N ASN A 147 -2.50 -1.98 19.16
CA ASN A 147 -3.47 -1.33 18.27
C ASN A 147 -4.59 -2.30 17.85
N ARG A 148 -4.26 -3.55 17.56
CA ARG A 148 -5.23 -4.61 17.23
C ARG A 148 -6.21 -4.85 18.38
N HIS A 149 -5.71 -5.00 19.62
CA HIS A 149 -6.55 -5.17 20.82
C HIS A 149 -7.40 -3.94 21.10
N TYR A 150 -6.83 -2.74 20.95
CA TYR A 150 -7.53 -1.48 21.13
C TYR A 150 -8.70 -1.34 20.14
N ASN A 151 -8.48 -1.64 18.86
CA ASN A 151 -9.53 -1.55 17.85
C ASN A 151 -10.57 -2.69 17.96
N TYR A 152 -10.19 -3.85 18.51
CA TYR A 152 -11.17 -4.88 18.86
C TYR A 152 -12.17 -4.37 19.91
N ILE A 153 -11.68 -3.69 20.94
CA ILE A 153 -12.52 -3.08 21.99
C ILE A 153 -13.37 -1.93 21.39
N ARG A 154 -12.76 -1.06 20.60
CA ARG A 154 -13.48 0.06 19.92
C ARG A 154 -14.64 -0.45 19.08
N ARG A 155 -14.43 -1.48 18.28
CA ARG A 155 -15.51 -2.08 17.45
C ARG A 155 -16.65 -2.64 18.31
N LYS A 156 -16.34 -3.28 19.43
CA LYS A 156 -17.37 -3.75 20.38
C LYS A 156 -18.18 -2.61 20.99
N LEU A 157 -17.60 -1.43 21.11
CA LEU A 157 -18.24 -0.22 21.63
C LEU A 157 -18.88 0.64 20.54
N GLY A 158 -18.89 0.19 19.27
CA GLY A 158 -19.52 0.91 18.15
C GLY A 158 -18.68 2.07 17.60
N PHE A 159 -17.39 2.17 17.95
CA PHE A 159 -16.52 3.22 17.41
C PHE A 159 -15.82 2.74 16.13
N PRO A 160 -15.60 3.65 15.14
CA PRO A 160 -14.85 3.35 13.95
C PRO A 160 -13.39 2.99 14.27
N TYR A 161 -12.70 2.36 13.30
CA TYR A 161 -11.28 2.06 13.40
C TYR A 161 -10.45 3.33 13.63
N TRP A 162 -9.43 3.24 14.49
CA TRP A 162 -8.49 4.34 14.75
C TRP A 162 -7.10 3.77 15.01
N SER A 163 -6.08 4.29 14.32
CA SER A 163 -4.70 3.79 14.45
C SER A 163 -3.95 4.53 15.55
N LEU A 164 -3.75 3.85 16.68
CA LEU A 164 -2.92 4.34 17.79
C LEU A 164 -1.45 4.41 17.38
N SER A 165 -0.97 3.43 16.63
CA SER A 165 0.42 3.38 16.15
C SER A 165 0.71 4.52 15.20
N HIS A 166 -0.19 4.82 14.27
CA HIS A 166 -0.08 5.98 13.39
C HIS A 166 -0.04 7.29 14.17
N TYR A 167 -0.94 7.47 15.13
CA TYR A 167 -0.96 8.66 16.00
C TYR A 167 0.35 8.86 16.75
N LEU A 168 0.89 7.81 17.40
CA LEU A 168 2.15 7.87 18.12
C LEU A 168 3.34 8.13 17.19
N LYS A 169 3.36 7.50 16.01
CA LYS A 169 4.38 7.70 14.98
C LYS A 169 4.44 9.16 14.54
N MET A 170 3.30 9.75 14.26
CA MET A 170 3.23 11.15 13.79
C MET A 170 3.56 12.20 14.85
N HIS A 171 3.39 11.87 16.13
CA HIS A 171 3.64 12.83 17.24
C HIS A 171 5.06 12.76 17.80
N THR A 172 5.92 11.88 17.28
CA THR A 172 7.34 11.86 17.69
C THR A 172 8.18 12.71 16.73
N TRP A 173 8.95 13.67 17.27
CA TRP A 173 9.84 14.52 16.47
C TRP A 173 10.79 13.72 15.55
N LYS A 174 11.31 12.60 16.06
CA LYS A 174 12.21 11.71 15.30
C LYS A 174 11.51 11.07 14.10
N ALA A 175 10.25 10.67 14.25
CA ALA A 175 9.47 10.10 13.15
C ALA A 175 9.18 11.16 12.08
N VAL A 176 8.84 12.38 12.49
CA VAL A 176 8.61 13.49 11.55
C VAL A 176 9.90 13.80 10.76
N GLN A 177 11.06 13.84 11.44
CA GLN A 177 12.34 14.01 10.75
C GLN A 177 12.68 12.85 9.81
N TYR A 178 12.42 11.61 10.21
CA TYR A 178 12.63 10.43 9.36
C TYR A 178 11.80 10.52 8.09
N ILE A 179 10.50 10.80 8.22
CA ILE A 179 9.60 10.98 7.07
C ILE A 179 10.11 12.10 6.16
N ALA A 180 10.47 13.27 6.70
CA ALA A 180 10.97 14.39 5.90
C ALA A 180 12.27 14.05 5.17
N ASN A 181 13.20 13.37 5.83
CA ASN A 181 14.46 12.94 5.21
C ASN A 181 14.23 11.90 4.10
N PHE A 182 13.33 10.95 4.33
CA PHE A 182 12.94 9.95 3.33
C PHE A 182 12.34 10.63 2.10
N GLU A 183 11.37 11.50 2.28
CA GLU A 183 10.75 12.24 1.19
C GLU A 183 11.78 13.03 0.37
N ASN A 184 12.70 13.72 1.04
CA ASN A 184 13.76 14.47 0.37
C ASN A 184 14.69 13.56 -0.44
N ALA A 185 15.06 12.39 0.10
CA ALA A 185 15.90 11.41 -0.60
C ALA A 185 15.23 10.87 -1.87
N VAL A 186 13.95 10.49 -1.74
CA VAL A 186 13.13 9.98 -2.86
C VAL A 186 12.93 11.07 -3.93
N ILE A 187 12.65 12.30 -3.53
CA ILE A 187 12.51 13.44 -4.46
C ILE A 187 13.84 13.76 -5.16
N HIS A 188 14.96 13.67 -4.43
CA HIS A 188 16.28 13.85 -5.04
C HIS A 188 16.53 12.82 -6.16
N GLU A 189 16.17 11.56 -5.93
CA GLU A 189 16.27 10.50 -6.94
C GLU A 189 15.36 10.77 -8.14
N ALA A 190 14.11 11.18 -7.92
CA ALA A 190 13.19 11.54 -8.99
C ALA A 190 13.76 12.67 -9.87
N LYS A 191 14.33 13.72 -9.25
CA LYS A 191 15.02 14.81 -9.96
C LYS A 191 16.23 14.31 -10.75
N ARG A 192 17.03 13.44 -10.15
CA ARG A 192 18.22 12.85 -10.79
C ARG A 192 17.83 12.07 -12.06
N ARG A 193 16.70 11.37 -12.03
CA ARG A 193 16.17 10.61 -13.16
C ARG A 193 15.37 11.46 -14.17
N GLY A 194 15.13 12.73 -13.87
CA GLY A 194 14.40 13.65 -14.74
C GLY A 194 12.94 13.27 -14.96
N VAL A 195 12.27 12.79 -13.90
CA VAL A 195 10.86 12.41 -13.91
C VAL A 195 9.99 13.45 -13.21
N ASP A 196 8.68 13.46 -13.51
CA ASP A 196 7.72 14.44 -13.01
C ASP A 196 7.23 14.12 -11.60
N GLY A 197 7.38 12.87 -11.17
CA GLY A 197 6.94 12.43 -9.85
C GLY A 197 7.48 11.05 -9.48
N VAL A 198 7.19 10.64 -8.24
CA VAL A 198 7.53 9.33 -7.69
C VAL A 198 6.36 8.76 -6.91
N VAL A 199 6.15 7.45 -7.06
CA VAL A 199 5.25 6.65 -6.23
C VAL A 199 6.09 5.63 -5.47
N CYS A 200 5.96 5.62 -4.14
CA CYS A 200 6.73 4.72 -3.26
C CYS A 200 5.87 4.17 -2.13
N GLY A 201 6.42 3.26 -1.34
CA GLY A 201 5.86 2.68 -0.12
C GLY A 201 6.78 2.84 1.08
N HIS A 202 7.10 1.71 1.74
CA HIS A 202 8.12 1.50 2.76
C HIS A 202 7.87 2.17 4.12
N ILE A 203 7.53 3.45 4.16
CA ILE A 203 7.36 4.18 5.42
C ILE A 203 5.93 4.10 5.98
N HIS A 204 5.02 3.38 5.33
CA HIS A 204 3.62 3.18 5.75
C HIS A 204 2.88 4.49 6.04
N HIS A 205 3.21 5.56 5.32
CA HIS A 205 2.63 6.89 5.52
C HIS A 205 1.98 7.40 4.24
N PRO A 206 0.66 7.13 4.04
CA PRO A 206 -0.02 7.53 2.82
C PRO A 206 -0.02 9.05 2.68
N ALA A 207 0.48 9.53 1.56
CA ALA A 207 0.57 10.95 1.28
C ALA A 207 0.64 11.20 -0.22
N MET A 208 0.12 12.35 -0.66
CA MET A 208 0.38 12.88 -1.99
C MET A 208 0.54 14.39 -1.91
N LYS A 209 1.69 14.90 -2.39
CA LYS A 209 2.04 16.32 -2.31
C LYS A 209 3.09 16.71 -3.34
N GLN A 210 3.23 17.99 -3.58
CA GLN A 210 4.31 18.56 -4.39
C GLN A 210 5.48 18.96 -3.48
N ILE A 211 6.68 18.49 -3.84
CA ILE A 211 7.93 18.86 -3.14
C ILE A 211 8.91 19.35 -4.21
N ASP A 212 9.28 20.61 -4.16
CA ASP A 212 10.23 21.23 -5.09
C ASP A 212 9.88 21.01 -6.58
N GLY A 213 8.61 21.03 -6.93
CA GLY A 213 8.11 20.87 -8.28
C GLY A 213 7.98 19.41 -8.76
N VAL A 214 8.31 18.43 -7.92
CA VAL A 214 8.14 17.00 -8.21
C VAL A 214 6.98 16.44 -7.37
N MET A 215 6.13 15.64 -7.97
CA MET A 215 5.05 14.97 -7.25
C MET A 215 5.61 13.82 -6.41
N TYR A 216 5.34 13.86 -5.11
CA TYR A 216 5.55 12.75 -4.19
C TYR A 216 4.24 12.06 -3.90
N ALA A 217 4.20 10.74 -4.00
CA ALA A 217 3.08 9.91 -3.61
C ALA A 217 3.57 8.67 -2.85
N ASN A 218 3.02 8.44 -1.66
CA ASN A 218 3.27 7.21 -0.90
C ASN A 218 1.94 6.44 -0.80
N THR A 219 1.97 5.16 -1.13
CA THR A 219 0.78 4.29 -1.18
C THR A 219 0.21 3.97 0.20
N GLY A 220 1.01 4.17 1.27
CA GLY A 220 0.64 3.74 2.62
C GLY A 220 0.83 2.25 2.82
N ASP A 221 -0.15 1.56 3.40
CA ASP A 221 -0.07 0.14 3.74
C ASP A 221 -1.45 -0.54 3.82
N TRP A 222 -1.45 -1.87 3.96
CA TRP A 222 -2.65 -2.71 4.15
C TRP A 222 -2.72 -3.37 5.53
N VAL A 223 -1.92 -2.87 6.46
CA VAL A 223 -1.91 -3.27 7.88
C VAL A 223 -2.77 -2.32 8.72
N GLU A 224 -2.52 -1.01 8.58
CA GLU A 224 -3.17 0.03 9.36
C GLU A 224 -4.09 0.92 8.52
N ASN A 225 -3.61 1.40 7.38
CA ASN A 225 -4.25 2.49 6.63
C ASN A 225 -5.25 1.98 5.57
N CYS A 226 -5.01 0.82 4.95
CA CYS A 226 -5.77 0.28 3.81
C CYS A 226 -5.88 1.32 2.70
N THR A 227 -4.74 1.74 2.17
CA THR A 227 -4.65 2.79 1.17
C THR A 227 -3.94 2.32 -0.10
N ALA A 228 -4.25 2.98 -1.19
CA ALA A 228 -3.61 2.83 -2.49
C ALA A 228 -3.48 4.19 -3.16
N ILE A 229 -2.54 4.35 -4.08
CA ILE A 229 -2.59 5.42 -5.07
C ILE A 229 -3.35 4.90 -6.28
N VAL A 230 -4.23 5.70 -6.83
CA VAL A 230 -4.96 5.36 -8.06
C VAL A 230 -4.85 6.48 -9.08
N GLU A 231 -4.82 6.11 -10.36
CA GLU A 231 -4.96 7.02 -11.48
C GLU A 231 -6.34 6.80 -12.11
N ASN A 232 -7.15 7.82 -12.09
CA ASN A 232 -8.46 7.81 -12.74
C ASN A 232 -8.33 7.77 -14.28
N ASN A 233 -9.41 7.41 -14.98
CA ASN A 233 -9.45 7.38 -16.44
C ASN A 233 -9.29 8.76 -17.09
N ASN A 234 -9.39 9.84 -16.33
CA ASN A 234 -9.08 11.20 -16.79
C ASN A 234 -7.61 11.61 -16.57
N GLY A 235 -6.78 10.75 -15.93
CA GLY A 235 -5.36 10.99 -15.64
C GLY A 235 -5.08 11.62 -14.28
N GLN A 236 -6.11 11.88 -13.47
CA GLN A 236 -5.95 12.41 -12.13
C GLN A 236 -5.49 11.31 -11.16
N LEU A 237 -4.47 11.63 -10.35
CA LEU A 237 -3.97 10.77 -9.28
C LEU A 237 -4.59 11.17 -7.95
N GLU A 238 -4.86 10.18 -7.10
CA GLU A 238 -5.38 10.41 -5.74
C GLU A 238 -4.96 9.30 -4.77
N VAL A 239 -4.94 9.62 -3.47
CA VAL A 239 -4.83 8.63 -2.40
C VAL A 239 -6.22 8.09 -2.10
N LEU A 240 -6.41 6.81 -2.33
CA LEU A 240 -7.67 6.12 -2.05
C LEU A 240 -7.59 5.47 -0.65
N HIS A 241 -8.44 5.91 0.27
CA HIS A 241 -8.62 5.30 1.59
C HIS A 241 -9.77 4.29 1.53
N TRP A 242 -9.42 3.01 1.32
CA TRP A 242 -10.42 1.98 1.04
C TRP A 242 -11.30 1.63 2.25
N ALA A 243 -10.77 1.74 3.47
CA ALA A 243 -11.58 1.54 4.67
C ALA A 243 -12.79 2.48 4.72
N ASN A 244 -12.63 3.74 4.30
CA ASN A 244 -13.70 4.74 4.27
C ASN A 244 -14.74 4.43 3.18
N VAL A 245 -14.29 3.90 2.03
CA VAL A 245 -15.18 3.51 0.93
C VAL A 245 -16.11 2.37 1.35
N GLN A 246 -15.59 1.40 2.11
CA GLN A 246 -16.40 0.29 2.65
C GLN A 246 -17.44 0.76 3.66
N GLU A 247 -17.08 1.69 4.53
CA GLU A 247 -18.02 2.23 5.54
C GLU A 247 -19.20 2.95 4.88
N VAL A 248 -18.95 3.77 3.86
CA VAL A 248 -19.99 4.47 3.09
C VAL A 248 -20.89 3.46 2.36
N SER A 249 -20.32 2.45 1.72
CA SER A 249 -21.08 1.41 1.02
C SER A 249 -21.96 0.59 1.98
N ASN A 250 -21.47 0.29 3.18
CA ASN A 250 -22.22 -0.45 4.19
C ASN A 250 -23.34 0.38 4.83
N GLN A 251 -23.20 1.70 4.90
CA GLN A 251 -24.25 2.60 5.39
C GLN A 251 -25.38 2.79 4.37
N GLN A 252 -25.09 2.74 3.09
CA GLN A 252 -26.09 2.87 2.02
C GLN A 252 -26.91 1.59 1.78
N LEU A 253 -26.36 0.41 2.11
CA LEU A 253 -27.08 -0.86 1.95
C LEU A 253 -28.43 -0.94 2.73
N PRO A 254 -28.52 -0.51 3.99
CA PRO A 254 -29.79 -0.51 4.72
C PRO A 254 -30.85 0.39 4.10
N GLU A 255 -30.48 1.57 3.58
CA GLU A 255 -31.40 2.50 2.94
C GLU A 255 -31.94 1.97 1.61
N VAL A 256 -31.07 1.33 0.81
CA VAL A 256 -31.48 0.71 -0.46
C VAL A 256 -32.42 -0.49 -0.22
N ILE A 257 -32.15 -1.29 0.82
CA ILE A 257 -33.02 -2.41 1.19
C ILE A 257 -34.36 -1.93 1.76
N ALA A 258 -34.38 -0.84 2.50
CA ALA A 258 -35.59 -0.23 3.01
C ALA A 258 -36.46 0.33 1.86
N ALA A 259 -35.85 1.10 0.94
CA ALA A 259 -36.53 1.64 -0.23
C ALA A 259 -37.08 0.55 -1.19
N ALA A 260 -36.36 -0.55 -1.34
CA ALA A 260 -36.83 -1.69 -2.16
C ALA A 260 -37.99 -2.45 -1.52
N LYS A 261 -38.09 -2.45 -0.18
CA LYS A 261 -39.24 -3.04 0.55
C LYS A 261 -40.48 -2.16 0.58
N GLU A 262 -40.34 -0.83 0.45
CA GLU A 262 -41.44 0.09 0.33
C GLU A 262 -42.02 0.16 -1.10
N ALA A 263 -41.23 -0.27 -2.10
CA ALA A 263 -41.65 -0.26 -3.51
C ALA A 263 -42.24 -1.60 -3.98
N ALA A 264 -42.27 -2.65 -3.13
CA ALA A 264 -42.82 -3.98 -3.39
C ALA A 264 -44.13 -4.23 -2.61
#